data_7082cbe61b2718c2e851019906a0f429
#
_entry.id   7082cbe61b2718c2e851019906a0f429
#
_cell.length_a   1.000
_cell.length_b   1.000
_cell.length_c   1.000
_cell.angle_alpha   90.00
_cell.angle_beta   90.00
_cell.angle_gamma   90.00
#
_symmetry.space_group_name_H-M   'P 1'
#
loop_
_entity.id
_entity.type
_entity.pdbx_description
1 polymer ?
#
loop_
_entity_poly.entity_id
_entity_poly.type
_entity_poly.pdbx_seq_one_letter_code
_entity_poly.pdbx_strand_id
1 'polypeptide(L)'
;MCSSDLIGVVAPKEWDAIKASQKLKVNWTQVSDPFVDMNQIYDHIRNAPVTKSDKNEKGDLAAAFAKAAKIVEAEYEWPFQSHASMGPGCAVADVKADGTTTVWTGTQKPHFAAQGVAGCLGVPVEKVRAIWVTGPGSYGRNDAGDAAADAAVMSQLAGKPVRVQYMRYEGHGWDPKAPASIHRGRAALDAQGNIIALDFNSKGFSRLETNSTEAEPGDTLAGMFLGHKGQRTQAFNLPDNAYTFENKKLSWETVAPTLAGPSPLRTSHMRDPLGPQITFASESFIDEVAFAAGADPVEFRLRYLTEPRDIAAVKAVAEKAGWKPGKAGTRRTRRGDIVTGRGIAYTQRTNTIVAMVMDVEINEKTGAIRVPRVTVAHDCGLIINPNALKRVIEGNVCQGLSRAMHEEV
;
A
#
# COMPACT_ATOMS: atom_id res chain seq x y z
N MET A 1 -8.32 36.70 12.11
CA MET A 1 -8.88 35.36 12.31
C MET A 1 -8.00 34.41 11.52
N CYS A 2 -7.15 33.63 12.17
CA CYS A 2 -6.47 32.51 11.51
C CYS A 2 -7.52 31.47 11.23
N SER A 3 -7.77 31.18 9.96
CA SER A 3 -8.62 30.07 9.51
C SER A 3 -7.82 28.75 9.41
N SER A 4 -6.84 28.54 10.29
CA SER A 4 -5.95 27.37 10.27
C SER A 4 -6.18 26.54 11.51
N ASP A 5 -6.37 25.25 11.31
CA ASP A 5 -6.45 24.25 12.41
C ASP A 5 -5.07 23.70 12.79
N LEU A 6 -3.98 24.25 12.23
CA LEU A 6 -2.61 23.90 12.57
C LEU A 6 -2.18 24.64 13.84
N ILE A 7 -1.94 23.91 14.91
CA ILE A 7 -1.43 24.42 16.18
C ILE A 7 -0.06 23.82 16.43
N GLY A 8 0.96 24.64 16.63
CA GLY A 8 2.31 24.20 16.91
C GLY A 8 2.91 24.89 18.13
N VAL A 9 3.81 24.20 18.83
CA VAL A 9 4.58 24.73 19.96
C VAL A 9 6.05 24.70 19.60
N VAL A 10 6.70 25.86 19.70
CA VAL A 10 8.15 25.99 19.47
C VAL A 10 8.84 26.34 20.79
N ALA A 11 9.90 25.60 21.12
CA ALA A 11 10.75 25.86 22.27
C ALA A 11 12.24 25.63 21.92
N PRO A 12 13.18 26.30 22.63
CA PRO A 12 14.62 26.08 22.41
C PRO A 12 15.07 24.65 22.70
N LYS A 13 14.39 23.95 23.60
CA LYS A 13 14.69 22.57 23.98
C LYS A 13 13.54 21.67 23.52
N GLU A 14 13.87 20.57 22.86
CA GLU A 14 12.91 19.59 22.35
C GLU A 14 11.92 19.11 23.42
N TRP A 15 12.43 18.73 24.60
CA TRP A 15 11.58 18.23 25.67
C TRP A 15 10.60 19.25 26.22
N ASP A 16 10.95 20.53 26.17
CA ASP A 16 10.03 21.59 26.59
C ASP A 16 8.90 21.80 25.57
N ALA A 17 9.21 21.67 24.28
CA ALA A 17 8.17 21.69 23.23
C ALA A 17 7.21 20.49 23.38
N ILE A 18 7.73 19.28 23.58
CA ILE A 18 6.92 18.07 23.79
C ILE A 18 6.01 18.21 25.01
N LYS A 19 6.56 18.64 26.17
CA LYS A 19 5.74 18.83 27.39
C LYS A 19 4.69 19.91 27.20
N ALA A 20 5.01 20.98 26.50
CA ALA A 20 4.08 22.06 26.27
C ALA A 20 2.95 21.63 25.32
N SER A 21 3.25 20.90 24.25
CA SER A 21 2.23 20.37 23.32
C SER A 21 1.23 19.46 24.04
N GLN A 22 1.71 18.59 24.94
CA GLN A 22 0.88 17.69 25.76
C GLN A 22 0.01 18.41 26.77
N LYS A 23 0.38 19.65 27.14
CA LYS A 23 -0.36 20.47 28.12
C LYS A 23 -1.31 21.46 27.48
N LEU A 24 -1.31 21.57 26.15
CA LEU A 24 -2.26 22.45 25.46
C LEU A 24 -3.70 22.02 25.77
N LYS A 25 -4.50 23.01 26.13
CA LYS A 25 -5.95 22.85 26.24
C LYS A 25 -6.57 23.48 25.00
N VAL A 26 -7.05 22.63 24.10
CA VAL A 26 -7.68 23.07 22.85
C VAL A 26 -9.16 22.71 22.90
N ASN A 27 -10.01 23.69 22.63
CA ASN A 27 -11.44 23.47 22.47
C ASN A 27 -11.73 23.39 20.97
N TRP A 28 -12.09 22.22 20.48
CA TRP A 28 -12.48 22.01 19.10
C TRP A 28 -13.99 22.18 18.93
N THR A 29 -14.39 22.78 17.83
CA THR A 29 -15.79 22.75 17.41
C THR A 29 -16.19 21.30 17.14
N GLN A 30 -17.25 20.84 17.76
CA GLN A 30 -17.78 19.52 17.45
C GLN A 30 -18.36 19.48 16.05
N VAL A 31 -17.97 18.48 15.30
CA VAL A 31 -18.55 18.12 13.99
C VAL A 31 -19.29 16.79 14.15
N SER A 32 -20.29 16.54 13.30
CA SER A 32 -20.89 15.22 13.19
C SER A 32 -19.79 14.21 12.85
N ASP A 33 -19.91 12.98 13.37
CA ASP A 33 -18.95 11.92 13.10
C ASP A 33 -18.79 11.73 11.57
N PRO A 34 -17.62 12.07 11.01
CA PRO A 34 -17.41 12.02 9.57
C PRO A 34 -17.01 10.62 9.08
N PHE A 35 -16.74 9.71 9.98
CA PHE A 35 -16.25 8.36 9.68
C PHE A 35 -17.36 7.33 9.88
N VAL A 36 -17.35 6.32 9.03
CA VAL A 36 -18.02 5.06 9.34
C VAL A 36 -17.28 4.35 10.47
N ASP A 37 -17.97 3.53 11.23
CA ASP A 37 -17.31 2.61 12.16
C ASP A 37 -16.30 1.75 11.37
N MET A 38 -15.04 1.75 11.79
CA MET A 38 -13.97 1.01 11.10
C MET A 38 -14.27 -0.49 11.02
N ASN A 39 -15.02 -1.04 11.98
CA ASN A 39 -15.51 -2.42 11.91
C ASN A 39 -16.50 -2.66 10.76
N GLN A 40 -17.06 -1.60 10.18
CA GLN A 40 -18.01 -1.65 9.05
C GLN A 40 -17.38 -1.14 7.74
N ILE A 41 -16.08 -0.91 7.70
CA ILE A 41 -15.43 -0.29 6.54
C ILE A 41 -15.64 -1.09 5.26
N TYR A 42 -15.59 -2.41 5.34
CA TYR A 42 -15.79 -3.27 4.16
C TYR A 42 -17.23 -3.26 3.69
N ASP A 43 -18.20 -3.24 4.59
CA ASP A 43 -19.62 -3.09 4.23
C ASP A 43 -19.90 -1.71 3.62
N HIS A 44 -19.24 -0.67 4.14
CA HIS A 44 -19.27 0.64 3.51
C HIS A 44 -18.74 0.57 2.07
N ILE A 45 -17.57 -0.04 1.85
CA ILE A 45 -16.97 -0.17 0.49
C ILE A 45 -17.90 -0.96 -0.42
N ARG A 46 -18.52 -2.07 0.05
CA ARG A 46 -19.46 -2.88 -0.75
C ARG A 46 -20.63 -2.05 -1.26
N ASN A 47 -21.21 -1.24 -0.39
CA ASN A 47 -22.47 -0.53 -0.62
C ASN A 47 -22.29 0.90 -1.15
N ALA A 48 -21.11 1.51 -1.02
CA ALA A 48 -20.87 2.87 -1.46
C ALA A 48 -21.00 3.01 -2.99
N PRO A 49 -21.54 4.14 -3.46
CA PRO A 49 -21.59 4.45 -4.88
C PRO A 49 -20.18 4.47 -5.50
N VAL A 50 -20.08 3.95 -6.72
CA VAL A 50 -18.85 3.99 -7.51
C VAL A 50 -18.63 5.41 -8.04
N THR A 51 -17.46 5.98 -7.76
CA THR A 51 -17.08 7.33 -8.24
C THR A 51 -16.37 7.28 -9.58
N LYS A 52 -15.59 6.23 -9.82
CA LYS A 52 -14.90 5.96 -11.08
C LYS A 52 -14.62 4.46 -11.21
N SER A 53 -14.62 3.97 -12.42
CA SER A 53 -14.26 2.59 -12.75
C SER A 53 -13.46 2.54 -14.04
N ASP A 54 -12.73 1.42 -14.21
CA ASP A 54 -12.06 1.08 -15.46
C ASP A 54 -11.97 -0.45 -15.59
N LYS A 55 -11.86 -0.95 -16.82
CA LYS A 55 -11.78 -2.39 -17.08
C LYS A 55 -10.89 -2.71 -18.29
N ASN A 56 -10.35 -3.91 -18.26
CA ASN A 56 -9.74 -4.59 -19.40
C ASN A 56 -10.50 -5.92 -19.59
N GLU A 57 -11.10 -6.11 -20.76
CA GLU A 57 -11.96 -7.25 -21.06
C GLU A 57 -11.56 -7.87 -22.40
N LYS A 58 -11.54 -9.22 -22.44
CA LYS A 58 -11.22 -10.02 -23.63
C LYS A 58 -12.12 -11.24 -23.68
N GLY A 59 -12.59 -11.60 -24.87
CA GLY A 59 -13.43 -12.79 -25.11
C GLY A 59 -14.90 -12.57 -24.75
N ASP A 60 -15.64 -13.67 -24.65
CA ASP A 60 -17.06 -13.70 -24.28
C ASP A 60 -17.23 -14.39 -22.92
N LEU A 61 -17.20 -13.59 -21.86
CA LEU A 61 -17.35 -14.11 -20.50
C LEU A 61 -18.73 -14.73 -20.28
N ALA A 62 -19.78 -14.11 -20.79
CA ALA A 62 -21.14 -14.59 -20.56
C ALA A 62 -21.33 -16.00 -21.13
N ALA A 63 -20.92 -16.21 -22.38
CA ALA A 63 -20.97 -17.53 -23.02
C ALA A 63 -20.08 -18.56 -22.33
N ALA A 64 -18.89 -18.15 -21.84
CA ALA A 64 -17.99 -19.03 -21.13
C ALA A 64 -18.53 -19.43 -19.75
N PHE A 65 -19.10 -18.49 -18.97
CA PHE A 65 -19.75 -18.80 -17.69
C PHE A 65 -20.99 -19.68 -17.87
N ALA A 66 -21.76 -19.50 -18.94
CA ALA A 66 -22.90 -20.34 -19.22
C ALA A 66 -22.55 -21.80 -19.54
N LYS A 67 -21.32 -22.06 -20.03
CA LYS A 67 -20.78 -23.40 -20.34
C LYS A 67 -20.00 -24.03 -19.19
N ALA A 68 -19.84 -23.33 -18.08
CA ALA A 68 -19.01 -23.78 -16.97
C ALA A 68 -19.53 -25.07 -16.36
N ALA A 69 -18.66 -26.06 -16.19
CA ALA A 69 -18.94 -27.25 -15.38
C ALA A 69 -18.92 -26.92 -13.88
N LYS A 70 -18.14 -25.92 -13.48
CA LYS A 70 -18.04 -25.42 -12.11
C LYS A 70 -17.70 -23.93 -12.11
N ILE A 71 -18.31 -23.17 -11.20
CA ILE A 71 -17.96 -21.80 -10.93
C ILE A 71 -17.34 -21.72 -9.53
N VAL A 72 -16.24 -20.98 -9.40
CA VAL A 72 -15.58 -20.65 -8.13
C VAL A 72 -15.70 -19.17 -7.94
N GLU A 73 -16.10 -18.74 -6.75
CA GLU A 73 -16.24 -17.33 -6.37
C GLU A 73 -15.62 -17.12 -4.99
N ALA A 74 -14.91 -16.00 -4.83
CA ALA A 74 -14.35 -15.61 -3.54
C ALA A 74 -14.26 -14.08 -3.45
N GLU A 75 -14.29 -13.58 -2.22
CA GLU A 75 -14.08 -12.17 -1.89
C GLU A 75 -12.98 -12.06 -0.82
N TYR A 76 -12.14 -11.05 -0.96
CA TYR A 76 -11.01 -10.76 -0.07
C TYR A 76 -11.07 -9.32 0.39
N GLU A 77 -10.77 -9.08 1.65
CA GLU A 77 -10.73 -7.77 2.28
C GLU A 77 -9.29 -7.37 2.56
N TRP A 78 -8.98 -6.08 2.41
CA TRP A 78 -7.69 -5.52 2.71
C TRP A 78 -7.86 -4.21 3.48
N PRO A 79 -7.23 -4.06 4.67
CA PRO A 79 -7.40 -2.88 5.51
C PRO A 79 -6.63 -1.66 4.99
N PHE A 80 -6.91 -0.49 5.56
CA PHE A 80 -5.97 0.61 5.48
C PHE A 80 -4.64 0.22 6.11
N GLN A 81 -3.54 0.68 5.53
CA GLN A 81 -2.21 0.42 6.09
C GLN A 81 -1.36 1.70 6.10
N SER A 82 -0.69 1.94 7.22
CA SER A 82 0.31 3.00 7.36
C SER A 82 1.61 2.62 6.65
N HIS A 83 2.42 3.62 6.26
CA HIS A 83 3.77 3.37 5.75
C HIS A 83 4.71 2.78 6.80
N ALA A 84 4.45 3.04 8.08
CA ALA A 84 5.19 2.50 9.22
C ALA A 84 6.72 2.66 9.07
N SER A 85 7.17 3.85 8.64
CA SER A 85 8.60 4.18 8.53
C SER A 85 9.33 3.88 9.84
N MET A 86 10.59 3.42 9.77
CA MET A 86 11.37 3.01 10.95
C MET A 86 11.53 4.12 11.98
N GLY A 87 11.61 5.38 11.57
CA GLY A 87 11.54 6.56 12.43
C GLY A 87 10.39 7.48 12.03
N PRO A 88 9.95 8.37 12.92
CA PRO A 88 8.94 9.37 12.59
C PRO A 88 9.47 10.39 11.59
N GLY A 89 8.58 11.07 10.85
CA GLY A 89 8.89 12.17 9.96
C GLY A 89 9.58 13.30 10.71
N CYS A 90 10.65 13.85 10.11
CA CYS A 90 11.41 14.95 10.68
C CYS A 90 11.91 15.88 9.58
N ALA A 91 11.88 17.18 9.84
CA ALA A 91 12.49 18.18 8.99
C ALA A 91 12.99 19.38 9.81
N VAL A 92 13.95 20.12 9.23
CA VAL A 92 14.38 21.43 9.74
C VAL A 92 14.13 22.46 8.65
N ALA A 93 13.54 23.59 8.98
CA ALA A 93 13.36 24.69 8.06
C ALA A 93 13.93 25.99 8.65
N ASP A 94 14.56 26.79 7.79
CA ASP A 94 15.06 28.13 8.09
C ASP A 94 14.50 29.09 7.07
N VAL A 95 13.47 29.82 7.47
CA VAL A 95 12.77 30.84 6.64
C VAL A 95 13.27 32.21 7.04
N LYS A 96 13.87 32.93 6.07
CA LYS A 96 14.36 34.27 6.26
C LYS A 96 13.25 35.30 6.02
N ALA A 97 13.42 36.50 6.54
CA ALA A 97 12.46 37.63 6.40
C ALA A 97 12.20 38.01 4.92
N ASP A 98 13.16 37.78 4.03
CA ASP A 98 13.01 38.03 2.59
C ASP A 98 12.33 36.88 1.83
N GLY A 99 11.92 35.81 2.53
CA GLY A 99 11.33 34.59 1.99
C GLY A 99 12.31 33.55 1.51
N THR A 100 13.63 33.81 1.55
CA THR A 100 14.65 32.78 1.25
C THR A 100 14.56 31.67 2.29
N THR A 101 14.40 30.44 1.82
CA THR A 101 14.10 29.29 2.67
C THR A 101 15.04 28.13 2.37
N THR A 102 15.56 27.51 3.41
CA THR A 102 16.25 26.22 3.31
C THR A 102 15.53 25.19 4.16
N VAL A 103 15.24 24.01 3.58
CA VAL A 103 14.57 22.91 4.26
C VAL A 103 15.44 21.65 4.16
N TRP A 104 15.79 21.06 5.29
CA TRP A 104 16.43 19.74 5.37
C TRP A 104 15.37 18.69 5.71
N THR A 105 15.19 17.69 4.86
CA THR A 105 14.11 16.72 4.99
C THR A 105 14.51 15.33 4.50
N GLY A 106 13.96 14.30 5.12
CA GLY A 106 14.13 12.90 4.72
C GLY A 106 13.16 12.44 3.63
N THR A 107 12.40 13.34 2.99
CA THR A 107 11.53 12.95 1.87
C THR A 107 12.38 12.39 0.71
N GLN A 108 11.86 11.38 0.02
CA GLN A 108 12.51 10.86 -1.20
C GLN A 108 12.35 11.80 -2.42
N LYS A 109 11.63 12.91 -2.29
CA LYS A 109 11.23 13.80 -3.39
C LYS A 109 11.52 15.28 -3.07
N PRO A 110 12.78 15.66 -2.79
CA PRO A 110 13.10 17.01 -2.29
C PRO A 110 12.70 18.13 -3.24
N HIS A 111 12.75 17.93 -4.57
CA HIS A 111 12.32 18.95 -5.53
C HIS A 111 10.83 19.27 -5.41
N PHE A 112 10.00 18.26 -5.22
CA PHE A 112 8.56 18.45 -5.02
C PHE A 112 8.26 19.05 -3.63
N ALA A 113 9.01 18.64 -2.60
CA ALA A 113 8.88 19.25 -1.28
C ALA A 113 9.20 20.76 -1.31
N ALA A 114 10.19 21.19 -2.10
CA ALA A 114 10.48 22.61 -2.30
C ALA A 114 9.29 23.36 -2.91
N GLN A 115 8.61 22.77 -3.89
CA GLN A 115 7.41 23.36 -4.52
C GLN A 115 6.26 23.50 -3.50
N GLY A 116 5.94 22.44 -2.77
CA GLY A 116 4.87 22.47 -1.76
C GLY A 116 5.16 23.45 -0.61
N VAL A 117 6.41 23.50 -0.14
CA VAL A 117 6.84 24.47 0.88
C VAL A 117 6.70 25.90 0.35
N ALA A 118 7.14 26.16 -0.89
CA ALA A 118 6.99 27.49 -1.51
C ALA A 118 5.53 27.92 -1.57
N GLY A 119 4.64 27.02 -1.95
CA GLY A 119 3.19 27.28 -1.98
C GLY A 119 2.61 27.50 -0.59
N CYS A 120 3.00 26.75 0.45
CA CYS A 120 2.56 26.98 1.83
C CYS A 120 3.02 28.33 2.38
N LEU A 121 4.22 28.79 1.99
CA LEU A 121 4.78 30.07 2.45
C LEU A 121 4.34 31.27 1.60
N GLY A 122 3.72 31.04 0.43
CA GLY A 122 3.34 32.09 -0.51
C GLY A 122 4.54 32.78 -1.17
N VAL A 123 5.64 32.03 -1.41
CA VAL A 123 6.87 32.57 -2.03
C VAL A 123 7.18 31.86 -3.36
N PRO A 124 7.94 32.49 -4.28
CA PRO A 124 8.42 31.82 -5.48
C PRO A 124 9.29 30.60 -5.15
N VAL A 125 9.17 29.53 -5.93
CA VAL A 125 9.90 28.26 -5.70
C VAL A 125 11.42 28.43 -5.76
N GLU A 126 11.91 29.40 -6.52
CA GLU A 126 13.33 29.75 -6.65
C GLU A 126 13.94 30.23 -5.33
N LYS A 127 13.12 30.69 -4.39
CA LYS A 127 13.53 31.08 -3.04
C LYS A 127 13.63 29.90 -2.09
N VAL A 128 13.15 28.72 -2.47
CA VAL A 128 13.12 27.53 -1.60
C VAL A 128 14.11 26.48 -2.07
N ARG A 129 15.04 26.12 -1.19
CA ARG A 129 15.97 25.04 -1.38
C ARG A 129 15.65 23.90 -0.42
N ALA A 130 15.23 22.75 -0.95
CA ALA A 130 15.12 21.53 -0.18
C ALA A 130 16.40 20.69 -0.33
N ILE A 131 16.97 20.31 0.81
CA ILE A 131 18.17 19.48 0.91
C ILE A 131 17.75 18.12 1.47
N TRP A 132 17.99 17.07 0.67
CA TRP A 132 17.77 15.72 1.15
C TRP A 132 18.80 15.34 2.21
N VAL A 133 18.31 14.77 3.29
CA VAL A 133 19.11 14.13 4.34
C VAL A 133 18.63 12.69 4.54
N THR A 134 19.49 11.83 5.06
CA THR A 134 19.11 10.44 5.33
C THR A 134 17.92 10.41 6.28
N GLY A 135 16.83 9.80 5.83
CA GLY A 135 15.59 9.65 6.59
C GLY A 135 15.34 8.20 6.99
N PRO A 136 14.25 7.96 7.72
CA PRO A 136 13.92 6.65 8.30
C PRO A 136 13.31 5.66 7.29
N GLY A 137 13.35 5.94 6.02
CA GLY A 137 12.63 5.26 4.94
C GLY A 137 11.34 5.96 4.58
N SER A 138 10.89 5.79 3.34
CA SER A 138 9.66 6.43 2.85
C SER A 138 8.55 5.41 2.57
N TYR A 139 8.88 4.35 1.87
CA TYR A 139 7.92 3.33 1.40
C TYR A 139 6.76 3.87 0.56
N GLY A 140 6.92 5.07 -0.01
CA GLY A 140 5.95 5.73 -0.88
C GLY A 140 5.72 7.18 -0.49
N ARG A 141 4.52 7.54 -0.10
CA ARG A 141 4.14 8.87 0.36
C ARG A 141 3.96 8.87 1.87
N ASN A 142 5.05 9.03 2.60
CA ASN A 142 5.04 9.08 4.06
C ASN A 142 4.93 10.52 4.60
N ASP A 143 5.05 10.68 5.92
CA ASP A 143 4.93 11.91 6.68
C ASP A 143 6.14 12.87 6.62
N ALA A 144 7.27 12.46 6.01
CA ALA A 144 8.48 13.30 5.97
C ALA A 144 8.27 14.60 5.17
N GLY A 145 7.45 14.56 4.12
CA GLY A 145 7.09 15.77 3.37
C GLY A 145 6.14 16.69 4.13
N ASP A 146 5.27 16.12 4.94
CA ASP A 146 4.40 16.89 5.84
C ASP A 146 5.23 17.62 6.90
N ALA A 147 6.19 16.95 7.54
CA ALA A 147 7.10 17.56 8.49
C ALA A 147 7.91 18.73 7.89
N ALA A 148 8.24 18.66 6.58
CA ALA A 148 8.93 19.73 5.88
C ALA A 148 8.06 21.00 5.75
N ALA A 149 6.79 20.84 5.38
CA ALA A 149 5.83 21.94 5.26
C ALA A 149 5.52 22.55 6.65
N ASP A 150 5.27 21.72 7.66
CA ASP A 150 5.04 22.14 9.04
C ASP A 150 6.22 22.95 9.58
N ALA A 151 7.46 22.44 9.41
CA ALA A 151 8.66 23.12 9.86
C ALA A 151 8.84 24.50 9.19
N ALA A 152 8.51 24.59 7.90
CA ALA A 152 8.63 25.84 7.15
C ALA A 152 7.58 26.88 7.63
N VAL A 153 6.32 26.50 7.78
CA VAL A 153 5.27 27.38 8.30
C VAL A 153 5.60 27.83 9.72
N MET A 154 6.03 26.92 10.59
CA MET A 154 6.41 27.29 11.97
C MET A 154 7.66 28.16 12.02
N SER A 155 8.65 27.95 11.15
CA SER A 155 9.84 28.79 11.04
C SER A 155 9.49 30.20 10.59
N GLN A 156 8.59 30.38 9.61
CA GLN A 156 8.10 31.68 9.17
C GLN A 156 7.44 32.43 10.33
N LEU A 157 6.57 31.77 11.07
CA LEU A 157 5.84 32.41 12.20
C LEU A 157 6.76 32.72 13.38
N ALA A 158 7.74 31.89 13.66
CA ALA A 158 8.70 32.08 14.77
C ALA A 158 9.84 33.06 14.42
N GLY A 159 10.05 33.33 13.12
CA GLY A 159 11.19 34.13 12.65
C GLY A 159 12.56 33.52 12.96
N LYS A 160 12.62 32.19 13.11
CA LYS A 160 13.81 31.43 13.50
C LYS A 160 13.79 30.05 12.85
N PRO A 161 14.96 29.38 12.71
CA PRO A 161 14.98 27.99 12.29
C PRO A 161 14.16 27.10 13.25
N VAL A 162 13.34 26.24 12.69
CA VAL A 162 12.49 25.30 13.44
C VAL A 162 12.73 23.87 12.96
N ARG A 163 12.88 22.96 13.90
CA ARG A 163 12.85 21.51 13.68
C ARG A 163 11.51 20.97 14.11
N VAL A 164 10.81 20.31 13.20
CA VAL A 164 9.63 19.49 13.49
C VAL A 164 10.04 18.04 13.45
N GLN A 165 9.68 17.28 14.46
CA GLN A 165 9.76 15.83 14.49
C GLN A 165 8.47 15.29 15.08
N TYR A 166 7.78 14.48 14.29
CA TYR A 166 6.58 13.81 14.75
C TYR A 166 6.90 12.75 15.79
N MET A 167 5.99 12.54 16.70
CA MET A 167 5.99 11.35 17.53
C MET A 167 5.44 10.16 16.74
N ARG A 168 5.69 8.95 17.20
CA ARG A 168 5.26 7.74 16.47
C ARG A 168 3.75 7.72 16.21
N TYR A 169 2.95 8.07 17.20
CA TYR A 169 1.50 8.10 17.09
C TYR A 169 1.00 9.22 16.14
N GLU A 170 1.72 10.33 16.04
CA GLU A 170 1.39 11.42 15.10
C GLU A 170 1.68 10.98 13.67
N GLY A 171 2.87 10.40 13.40
CA GLY A 171 3.22 9.87 12.10
C GLY A 171 2.24 8.78 11.65
N HIS A 172 2.03 7.75 12.47
CA HIS A 172 1.09 6.67 12.12
C HIS A 172 -0.37 7.14 12.02
N GLY A 173 -0.77 8.13 12.83
CA GLY A 173 -2.11 8.69 12.76
C GLY A 173 -2.36 9.48 11.47
N TRP A 174 -1.38 10.25 11.00
CA TRP A 174 -1.58 11.27 9.96
C TRP A 174 -0.80 11.04 8.66
N ASP A 175 0.12 10.07 8.56
CA ASP A 175 0.71 9.75 7.26
C ASP A 175 -0.39 9.28 6.28
N PRO A 176 -0.27 9.56 4.98
CA PRO A 176 -1.19 9.02 3.99
C PRO A 176 -1.18 7.49 4.03
N LYS A 177 -2.35 6.85 3.92
CA LYS A 177 -2.50 5.40 4.02
C LYS A 177 -2.52 4.71 2.66
N ALA A 178 -2.15 3.44 2.59
CA ALA A 178 -2.63 2.57 1.53
C ALA A 178 -4.15 2.36 1.71
N PRO A 179 -4.93 2.40 0.62
CA PRO A 179 -6.38 2.36 0.72
C PRO A 179 -6.92 0.98 1.14
N ALA A 180 -7.95 0.99 1.96
CA ALA A 180 -8.77 -0.20 2.17
C ALA A 180 -9.54 -0.56 0.91
N SER A 181 -9.73 -1.86 0.69
CA SER A 181 -10.36 -2.39 -0.53
C SER A 181 -10.96 -3.79 -0.32
N ILE A 182 -11.87 -4.14 -1.21
CA ILE A 182 -12.37 -5.50 -1.39
C ILE A 182 -12.04 -5.98 -2.80
N HIS A 183 -11.79 -7.27 -2.94
CA HIS A 183 -11.44 -7.89 -4.21
C HIS A 183 -12.31 -9.11 -4.43
N ARG A 184 -12.93 -9.22 -5.61
CA ARG A 184 -13.81 -10.32 -5.97
C ARG A 184 -13.26 -11.07 -7.15
N GLY A 185 -13.07 -12.36 -6.97
CA GLY A 185 -12.70 -13.29 -8.02
C GLY A 185 -13.87 -14.19 -8.40
N ARG A 186 -14.05 -14.43 -9.70
CA ARG A 186 -15.00 -15.37 -10.24
C ARG A 186 -14.37 -16.12 -11.41
N ALA A 187 -14.30 -17.45 -11.33
CA ALA A 187 -13.71 -18.28 -12.37
C ALA A 187 -14.69 -19.37 -12.83
N ALA A 188 -14.78 -19.56 -14.14
CA ALA A 188 -15.50 -20.66 -14.75
C ALA A 188 -14.51 -21.77 -15.12
N LEU A 189 -14.76 -23.00 -14.67
CA LEU A 189 -13.97 -24.19 -15.00
C LEU A 189 -14.73 -25.08 -15.97
N ASP A 190 -14.02 -25.67 -16.93
CA ASP A 190 -14.52 -26.79 -17.74
C ASP A 190 -14.55 -28.11 -16.95
N ALA A 191 -15.00 -29.19 -17.57
CA ALA A 191 -15.07 -30.51 -16.97
C ALA A 191 -13.67 -31.10 -16.65
N GLN A 192 -12.61 -30.58 -17.25
CA GLN A 192 -11.22 -30.97 -17.04
C GLN A 192 -10.52 -30.12 -15.97
N GLY A 193 -11.23 -29.14 -15.40
CA GLY A 193 -10.70 -28.23 -14.39
C GLY A 193 -9.84 -27.10 -14.96
N ASN A 194 -9.96 -26.77 -16.25
CA ASN A 194 -9.28 -25.62 -16.83
C ASN A 194 -10.14 -24.37 -16.68
N ILE A 195 -9.49 -23.22 -16.46
CA ILE A 195 -10.16 -21.90 -16.45
C ILE A 195 -10.57 -21.55 -17.88
N ILE A 196 -11.86 -21.43 -18.14
CA ILE A 196 -12.43 -20.97 -19.41
C ILE A 196 -12.88 -19.50 -19.36
N ALA A 197 -13.08 -18.94 -18.17
CA ALA A 197 -13.26 -17.51 -17.95
C ALA A 197 -12.79 -17.09 -16.57
N LEU A 198 -12.25 -15.87 -16.48
CA LEU A 198 -11.89 -15.22 -15.23
C LEU A 198 -12.46 -13.79 -15.21
N ASP A 199 -13.22 -13.46 -14.17
CA ASP A 199 -13.63 -12.09 -13.82
C ASP A 199 -13.01 -11.72 -12.46
N PHE A 200 -12.20 -10.65 -12.42
CA PHE A 200 -11.59 -10.16 -11.20
C PHE A 200 -11.84 -8.65 -11.07
N ASN A 201 -12.47 -8.27 -9.97
CA ASN A 201 -12.82 -6.89 -9.67
C ASN A 201 -12.18 -6.45 -8.35
N SER A 202 -11.68 -5.22 -8.30
CA SER A 202 -11.22 -4.56 -7.09
C SER A 202 -12.07 -3.31 -6.84
N LYS A 203 -12.62 -3.14 -5.63
CA LYS A 203 -13.36 -1.95 -5.22
C LYS A 203 -12.79 -1.39 -3.94
N GLY A 204 -12.51 -0.07 -3.90
CA GLY A 204 -11.93 0.54 -2.71
C GLY A 204 -11.73 2.04 -2.82
N PHE A 205 -11.07 2.62 -1.82
CA PHE A 205 -10.70 4.03 -1.88
C PHE A 205 -9.62 4.26 -2.94
N SER A 206 -9.59 5.46 -3.50
CA SER A 206 -8.55 5.83 -4.46
C SER A 206 -7.15 5.70 -3.84
N ARG A 207 -6.15 5.30 -4.63
CA ARG A 207 -4.74 5.34 -4.21
C ARG A 207 -4.09 6.74 -4.32
N LEU A 208 -4.85 7.76 -4.69
CA LEU A 208 -4.37 9.12 -4.97
C LEU A 208 -5.35 10.20 -4.49
N GLU A 209 -5.92 10.04 -3.30
CA GLU A 209 -6.65 11.15 -2.68
C GLU A 209 -5.71 12.30 -2.32
N THR A 210 -4.51 11.97 -1.88
CA THR A 210 -3.36 12.86 -1.77
C THR A 210 -2.37 12.44 -2.85
N ASN A 211 -1.80 13.40 -3.58
CA ASN A 211 -0.85 13.10 -4.63
C ASN A 211 0.35 12.30 -4.08
N SER A 212 1.00 11.55 -4.95
CA SER A 212 2.23 10.82 -4.60
C SER A 212 3.44 11.71 -4.35
N THR A 213 3.31 13.02 -4.58
CA THR A 213 4.35 14.04 -4.34
C THR A 213 3.82 15.16 -3.45
N GLU A 214 4.72 15.94 -2.87
CA GLU A 214 4.45 17.11 -2.05
C GLU A 214 4.46 18.41 -2.86
N ALA A 215 4.27 18.36 -4.18
CA ALA A 215 4.42 19.51 -5.06
C ALA A 215 3.38 20.61 -4.82
N GLU A 216 2.15 20.21 -4.52
CA GLU A 216 1.08 21.13 -4.23
C GLU A 216 0.88 21.31 -2.72
N PRO A 217 0.68 22.54 -2.21
CA PRO A 217 0.43 22.76 -0.78
C PRO A 217 -0.72 21.90 -0.24
N GLY A 218 -1.80 21.77 -1.00
CA GLY A 218 -2.96 20.96 -0.63
C GLY A 218 -2.72 19.46 -0.57
N ASP A 219 -1.54 18.97 -0.94
CA ASP A 219 -1.10 17.59 -0.74
C ASP A 219 -0.26 17.40 0.53
N THR A 220 -0.06 18.46 1.33
CA THR A 220 0.59 18.45 2.65
C THR A 220 -0.40 18.75 3.75
N LEU A 221 -0.15 18.27 4.97
CA LEU A 221 -1.03 18.56 6.12
C LEU A 221 -1.09 20.06 6.41
N ALA A 222 0.07 20.75 6.51
CA ALA A 222 0.10 22.19 6.73
C ALA A 222 -0.70 22.94 5.67
N GLY A 223 -0.51 22.62 4.40
CA GLY A 223 -1.24 23.28 3.33
C GLY A 223 -2.74 23.03 3.38
N MET A 224 -3.18 21.81 3.68
CA MET A 224 -4.60 21.49 3.87
C MET A 224 -5.21 22.32 5.03
N PHE A 225 -4.53 22.39 6.17
CA PHE A 225 -4.98 23.18 7.32
C PHE A 225 -4.93 24.70 7.07
N LEU A 226 -4.08 25.17 6.16
CA LEU A 226 -4.06 26.54 5.68
C LEU A 226 -5.16 26.83 4.63
N GLY A 227 -5.98 25.82 4.27
CA GLY A 227 -7.10 25.97 3.34
C GLY A 227 -6.77 25.71 1.87
N HIS A 228 -5.55 25.22 1.56
CA HIS A 228 -5.21 24.82 0.20
C HIS A 228 -5.91 23.51 -0.17
N LYS A 229 -6.37 23.43 -1.41
CA LYS A 229 -7.02 22.23 -1.95
C LYS A 229 -6.01 21.40 -2.73
N GLY A 230 -5.86 20.12 -2.40
CA GLY A 230 -5.08 19.15 -3.18
C GLY A 230 -5.81 18.68 -4.44
N GLN A 231 -5.05 18.21 -5.40
CA GLN A 231 -5.60 17.53 -6.57
C GLN A 231 -5.94 16.08 -6.21
N ARG A 232 -7.23 15.79 -6.13
CA ARG A 232 -7.71 14.42 -5.86
C ARG A 232 -7.90 13.69 -7.17
N THR A 233 -7.18 12.59 -7.33
CA THR A 233 -7.32 11.70 -8.49
C THR A 233 -8.00 10.41 -8.07
N GLN A 234 -9.03 10.01 -8.79
CA GLN A 234 -9.66 8.72 -8.62
C GLN A 234 -8.91 7.68 -9.45
N ALA A 235 -8.19 6.79 -8.80
CA ALA A 235 -7.38 5.75 -9.45
C ALA A 235 -7.25 4.51 -8.55
N PHE A 236 -7.28 3.37 -9.20
CA PHE A 236 -6.94 2.06 -8.65
C PHE A 236 -6.05 1.33 -9.67
N ASN A 237 -5.74 0.05 -9.49
CA ASN A 237 -4.95 -0.72 -10.44
C ASN A 237 -5.66 -2.04 -10.80
N LEU A 238 -5.28 -2.60 -11.95
CA LEU A 238 -5.58 -3.99 -12.31
C LEU A 238 -4.47 -4.92 -11.80
N PRO A 239 -4.74 -6.22 -11.64
CA PRO A 239 -3.69 -7.20 -11.37
C PRO A 239 -2.57 -7.14 -12.42
N ASP A 240 -1.33 -7.07 -11.95
CA ASP A 240 -0.13 -7.02 -12.78
C ASP A 240 0.53 -8.42 -12.75
N ASN A 241 -0.02 -9.31 -13.55
CA ASN A 241 0.46 -10.69 -13.74
C ASN A 241 0.39 -11.09 -15.20
N ALA A 242 1.12 -12.16 -15.58
CA ALA A 242 1.22 -12.65 -16.95
C ALA A 242 0.25 -13.81 -17.26
N TYR A 243 -0.74 -14.08 -16.43
CA TYR A 243 -1.70 -15.15 -16.70
C TYR A 243 -2.55 -14.84 -17.94
N THR A 244 -2.58 -15.80 -18.86
CA THR A 244 -3.33 -15.73 -20.11
C THR A 244 -4.57 -16.60 -20.02
N PHE A 245 -5.74 -15.98 -20.06
CA PHE A 245 -7.03 -16.65 -20.14
C PHE A 245 -7.72 -16.25 -21.45
N GLU A 246 -8.47 -17.17 -22.04
CA GLU A 246 -9.20 -16.91 -23.30
C GLU A 246 -10.27 -15.83 -23.09
N ASN A 247 -11.07 -15.99 -22.04
CA ASN A 247 -12.09 -15.03 -21.63
C ASN A 247 -11.68 -14.45 -20.27
N LYS A 248 -11.36 -13.15 -20.25
CA LYS A 248 -10.83 -12.47 -19.07
C LYS A 248 -11.42 -11.07 -18.94
N LYS A 249 -11.88 -10.74 -17.75
CA LYS A 249 -12.20 -9.38 -17.36
C LYS A 249 -11.47 -9.03 -16.07
N LEU A 250 -10.70 -7.96 -16.11
CA LEU A 250 -10.10 -7.32 -14.96
C LEU A 250 -10.70 -5.93 -14.83
N SER A 251 -11.16 -5.57 -13.64
CA SER A 251 -11.82 -4.27 -13.42
C SER A 251 -11.48 -3.70 -12.05
N TRP A 252 -11.63 -2.38 -11.93
CA TRP A 252 -11.56 -1.71 -10.66
C TRP A 252 -12.62 -0.61 -10.54
N GLU A 253 -12.98 -0.30 -9.31
CA GLU A 253 -13.94 0.71 -8.91
C GLU A 253 -13.42 1.50 -7.72
N THR A 254 -13.60 2.83 -7.73
CA THR A 254 -13.29 3.66 -6.56
C THR A 254 -14.58 4.15 -5.90
N VAL A 255 -14.49 4.35 -4.59
CA VAL A 255 -15.53 4.97 -3.77
C VAL A 255 -15.05 6.35 -3.26
N ALA A 256 -16.00 7.19 -2.85
CA ALA A 256 -15.66 8.48 -2.27
C ALA A 256 -14.91 8.32 -0.94
N PRO A 257 -13.98 9.24 -0.61
CA PRO A 257 -13.33 9.24 0.69
C PRO A 257 -14.35 9.46 1.83
N THR A 258 -14.07 8.89 2.99
CA THR A 258 -14.93 9.05 4.16
C THR A 258 -14.98 10.49 4.67
N LEU A 259 -13.94 11.28 4.41
CA LEU A 259 -13.85 12.68 4.75
C LEU A 259 -13.21 13.50 3.61
N ALA A 260 -13.86 14.58 3.22
CA ALA A 260 -13.45 15.40 2.08
C ALA A 260 -12.37 16.46 2.36
N GLY A 261 -11.80 16.51 3.55
CA GLY A 261 -10.76 17.46 3.98
C GLY A 261 -9.49 16.75 4.47
N PRO A 262 -8.70 17.42 5.32
CA PRO A 262 -7.65 16.75 6.06
C PRO A 262 -8.23 15.54 6.80
N SER A 263 -7.63 14.38 6.60
CA SER A 263 -8.14 13.12 7.15
C SER A 263 -6.99 12.22 7.58
N PRO A 264 -7.08 11.55 8.74
CA PRO A 264 -6.12 10.52 9.12
C PRO A 264 -6.18 9.31 8.19
N LEU A 265 -7.30 9.13 7.46
CA LEU A 265 -7.49 8.05 6.48
C LEU A 265 -7.28 8.49 5.03
N ARG A 266 -6.72 9.70 4.79
CA ARG A 266 -6.36 10.12 3.43
C ARG A 266 -5.39 9.12 2.81
N THR A 267 -5.57 8.81 1.55
CA THR A 267 -4.82 7.77 0.87
C THR A 267 -3.79 8.32 -0.10
N SER A 268 -2.66 7.65 -0.23
CA SER A 268 -1.64 7.88 -1.25
C SER A 268 -0.82 6.62 -1.49
N HIS A 269 0.20 6.76 -2.34
CA HIS A 269 1.09 5.68 -2.72
C HIS A 269 1.82 5.09 -1.50
N MET A 270 1.54 3.83 -1.20
CA MET A 270 2.44 2.96 -0.47
C MET A 270 3.28 2.15 -1.46
N ARG A 271 4.43 1.65 -1.04
CA ARG A 271 5.37 0.84 -1.85
C ARG A 271 4.62 -0.20 -2.68
N ASP A 272 4.91 -0.24 -3.99
CA ASP A 272 4.18 -1.00 -4.98
C ASP A 272 2.66 -0.70 -4.93
N PRO A 273 2.24 0.54 -5.32
CA PRO A 273 0.89 1.00 -5.08
C PRO A 273 -0.17 0.00 -5.51
N LEU A 274 -0.94 -0.50 -4.54
CA LEU A 274 -1.96 -1.53 -4.63
C LEU A 274 -1.47 -2.95 -5.01
N GLY A 275 -0.19 -3.13 -5.34
CA GLY A 275 0.35 -4.47 -5.63
C GLY A 275 0.12 -5.48 -4.50
N PRO A 276 0.43 -5.17 -3.22
CA PRO A 276 0.23 -6.12 -2.13
C PRO A 276 -1.20 -6.63 -2.01
N GLN A 277 -2.21 -5.75 -1.96
CA GLN A 277 -3.61 -6.16 -1.79
C GLN A 277 -4.15 -6.90 -3.01
N ILE A 278 -3.81 -6.44 -4.22
CA ILE A 278 -4.28 -7.08 -5.46
C ILE A 278 -3.62 -8.45 -5.63
N THR A 279 -2.31 -8.57 -5.39
CA THR A 279 -1.59 -9.84 -5.50
C THR A 279 -2.04 -10.82 -4.42
N PHE A 280 -2.26 -10.36 -3.18
CA PHE A 280 -2.85 -11.18 -2.13
C PHE A 280 -4.17 -11.81 -2.61
N ALA A 281 -5.10 -11.00 -3.08
CA ALA A 281 -6.41 -11.47 -3.48
C ALA A 281 -6.35 -12.35 -4.75
N SER A 282 -5.63 -11.91 -5.79
CA SER A 282 -5.59 -12.63 -7.07
C SER A 282 -4.86 -13.97 -6.95
N GLU A 283 -3.75 -14.03 -6.19
CA GLU A 283 -2.99 -15.27 -6.02
C GLU A 283 -3.67 -16.25 -5.05
N SER A 284 -4.34 -15.73 -4.00
CA SER A 284 -5.20 -16.56 -3.14
C SER A 284 -6.36 -17.15 -3.93
N PHE A 285 -6.97 -16.34 -4.81
CA PHE A 285 -8.04 -16.81 -5.67
C PHE A 285 -7.58 -17.90 -6.65
N ILE A 286 -6.41 -17.74 -7.27
CA ILE A 286 -5.82 -18.78 -8.14
C ILE A 286 -5.58 -20.08 -7.37
N ASP A 287 -5.15 -20.01 -6.10
CA ASP A 287 -4.99 -21.20 -5.25
C ASP A 287 -6.35 -21.88 -4.95
N GLU A 288 -7.39 -21.13 -4.67
CA GLU A 288 -8.74 -21.67 -4.45
C GLU A 288 -9.30 -22.31 -5.72
N VAL A 289 -9.06 -21.72 -6.89
CA VAL A 289 -9.45 -22.28 -8.18
C VAL A 289 -8.65 -23.57 -8.47
N ALA A 290 -7.34 -23.60 -8.20
CA ALA A 290 -6.52 -24.81 -8.32
C ALA A 290 -7.02 -25.92 -7.38
N PHE A 291 -7.41 -25.57 -6.15
CA PHE A 291 -8.02 -26.52 -5.21
C PHE A 291 -9.35 -27.07 -5.75
N ALA A 292 -10.20 -26.19 -6.26
CA ALA A 292 -11.50 -26.55 -6.84
C ALA A 292 -11.38 -27.44 -8.08
N ALA A 293 -10.28 -27.27 -8.85
CA ALA A 293 -9.90 -28.10 -10.00
C ALA A 293 -9.20 -29.40 -9.62
N GLY A 294 -8.83 -29.58 -8.33
CA GLY A 294 -8.04 -30.72 -7.87
C GLY A 294 -6.62 -30.77 -8.44
N ALA A 295 -6.07 -29.62 -8.81
CA ALA A 295 -4.78 -29.45 -9.45
C ALA A 295 -3.65 -29.14 -8.44
N ASP A 296 -2.40 -29.35 -8.85
CA ASP A 296 -1.23 -28.84 -8.14
C ASP A 296 -1.11 -27.33 -8.35
N PRO A 297 -0.89 -26.51 -7.31
CA PRO A 297 -0.84 -25.05 -7.44
C PRO A 297 0.27 -24.54 -8.36
N VAL A 298 1.42 -25.21 -8.44
CA VAL A 298 2.52 -24.84 -9.34
C VAL A 298 2.15 -25.19 -10.78
N GLU A 299 1.73 -26.42 -11.03
CA GLU A 299 1.33 -26.87 -12.37
C GLU A 299 0.14 -26.06 -12.89
N PHE A 300 -0.81 -25.72 -12.01
CA PHE A 300 -1.96 -24.92 -12.38
C PHE A 300 -1.57 -23.53 -12.89
N ARG A 301 -0.64 -22.84 -12.21
CA ARG A 301 -0.10 -21.56 -12.67
C ARG A 301 0.63 -21.69 -14.01
N LEU A 302 1.46 -22.74 -14.15
CA LEU A 302 2.22 -22.97 -15.39
C LEU A 302 1.33 -23.22 -16.62
N ARG A 303 0.08 -23.67 -16.46
CA ARG A 303 -0.87 -23.83 -17.56
C ARG A 303 -1.22 -22.49 -18.25
N TYR A 304 -1.17 -21.39 -17.49
CA TYR A 304 -1.64 -20.07 -17.93
C TYR A 304 -0.52 -19.05 -18.11
N LEU A 305 0.74 -19.46 -17.94
CA LEU A 305 1.91 -18.65 -18.21
C LEU A 305 2.49 -18.98 -19.58
N THR A 306 2.75 -17.95 -20.40
CA THR A 306 3.30 -18.10 -21.74
C THR A 306 4.73 -17.56 -21.86
N GLU A 307 5.09 -16.59 -21.03
CA GLU A 307 6.40 -15.94 -21.08
C GLU A 307 7.48 -16.81 -20.45
N PRO A 308 8.60 -17.08 -21.15
CA PRO A 308 9.65 -17.97 -20.66
C PRO A 308 10.24 -17.56 -19.31
N ARG A 309 10.38 -16.25 -19.04
CA ARG A 309 10.94 -15.75 -17.78
C ARG A 309 10.01 -16.02 -16.61
N ASP A 310 8.69 -15.84 -16.79
CA ASP A 310 7.69 -16.10 -15.76
C ASP A 310 7.64 -17.58 -15.40
N ILE A 311 7.62 -18.43 -16.43
CA ILE A 311 7.69 -19.89 -16.29
C ILE A 311 8.98 -20.32 -15.55
N ALA A 312 10.12 -19.70 -15.92
CA ALA A 312 11.40 -19.99 -15.29
C ALA A 312 11.41 -19.61 -13.79
N ALA A 313 10.85 -18.46 -13.43
CA ALA A 313 10.78 -18.01 -12.04
C ALA A 313 9.93 -18.95 -11.17
N VAL A 314 8.74 -19.35 -11.66
CA VAL A 314 7.85 -20.29 -10.97
C VAL A 314 8.51 -21.66 -10.82
N LYS A 315 9.16 -22.19 -11.86
CA LYS A 315 9.89 -23.46 -11.80
C LYS A 315 11.08 -23.39 -10.83
N ALA A 316 11.88 -22.33 -10.90
CA ALA A 316 13.06 -22.16 -10.05
C ALA A 316 12.70 -22.09 -8.56
N VAL A 317 11.65 -21.35 -8.19
CA VAL A 317 11.22 -21.29 -6.79
C VAL A 317 10.68 -22.62 -6.31
N ALA A 318 9.92 -23.35 -7.12
CA ALA A 318 9.38 -24.66 -6.79
C ALA A 318 10.52 -25.67 -6.58
N GLU A 319 11.50 -25.74 -7.47
CA GLU A 319 12.68 -26.59 -7.36
C GLU A 319 13.47 -26.27 -6.09
N LYS A 320 13.82 -24.98 -5.88
CA LYS A 320 14.60 -24.54 -4.72
C LYS A 320 13.90 -24.77 -3.39
N ALA A 321 12.58 -24.67 -3.35
CA ALA A 321 11.77 -24.99 -2.18
C ALA A 321 11.61 -26.49 -1.94
N GLY A 322 12.00 -27.34 -2.88
CA GLY A 322 11.74 -28.78 -2.85
C GLY A 322 10.23 -29.06 -2.95
N TRP A 323 9.56 -28.37 -3.87
CA TRP A 323 8.13 -28.58 -4.11
C TRP A 323 7.90 -29.99 -4.67
N LYS A 324 6.96 -30.72 -4.06
CA LYS A 324 6.55 -32.03 -4.57
C LYS A 324 5.16 -31.88 -5.19
N PRO A 325 4.96 -32.24 -6.47
CA PRO A 325 3.64 -32.17 -7.09
C PRO A 325 2.57 -32.91 -6.30
N GLY A 326 1.36 -32.38 -6.27
CA GLY A 326 0.21 -32.96 -5.56
C GLY A 326 -0.95 -31.98 -5.46
N LYS A 327 -2.16 -32.50 -5.33
CA LYS A 327 -3.38 -31.67 -5.26
C LYS A 327 -3.28 -30.59 -4.18
N ALA A 328 -3.80 -29.41 -4.48
CA ALA A 328 -3.89 -28.32 -3.53
C ALA A 328 -4.59 -28.77 -2.23
N GLY A 329 -4.15 -28.28 -1.09
CA GLY A 329 -4.70 -28.61 0.23
C GLY A 329 -4.33 -29.98 0.80
N THR A 330 -3.63 -30.84 0.07
CA THR A 330 -3.26 -32.21 0.55
C THR A 330 -1.96 -32.25 1.35
N ARG A 331 -1.21 -31.14 1.41
CA ARG A 331 0.13 -31.08 2.01
C ARG A 331 0.10 -30.52 3.43
N ARG A 332 -0.80 -31.03 4.23
CA ARG A 332 -0.86 -30.70 5.65
C ARG A 332 -0.19 -31.81 6.44
N THR A 333 0.73 -31.43 7.33
CA THR A 333 1.23 -32.34 8.36
C THR A 333 0.82 -31.80 9.71
N ARG A 334 0.59 -32.72 10.66
CA ARG A 334 0.20 -32.37 12.02
C ARG A 334 1.20 -32.97 13.01
N ARG A 335 1.65 -32.14 13.96
CA ARG A 335 2.46 -32.56 15.09
C ARG A 335 1.91 -31.91 16.38
N GLY A 336 1.14 -32.68 17.13
CA GLY A 336 0.39 -32.13 18.26
C GLY A 336 -0.60 -31.04 17.79
N ASP A 337 -0.54 -29.87 18.40
CA ASP A 337 -1.39 -28.72 18.05
C ASP A 337 -0.86 -27.91 16.84
N ILE A 338 0.29 -28.26 16.29
CA ILE A 338 0.88 -27.58 15.14
C ILE A 338 0.45 -28.26 13.85
N VAL A 339 -0.15 -27.50 12.96
CA VAL A 339 -0.45 -27.87 11.58
C VAL A 339 0.47 -27.09 10.65
N THR A 340 1.09 -27.77 9.70
CA THR A 340 1.94 -27.12 8.69
C THR A 340 1.26 -27.08 7.34
N GLY A 341 1.59 -26.04 6.57
CA GLY A 341 1.16 -25.90 5.19
C GLY A 341 2.23 -25.24 4.35
N ARG A 342 2.04 -25.25 3.03
CA ARG A 342 2.92 -24.60 2.07
C ARG A 342 2.08 -23.97 0.96
N GLY A 343 2.38 -22.72 0.64
CA GLY A 343 1.74 -21.98 -0.46
C GLY A 343 2.77 -21.46 -1.44
N ILE A 344 2.30 -21.14 -2.64
CA ILE A 344 3.06 -20.44 -3.69
C ILE A 344 2.27 -19.24 -4.17
N ALA A 345 2.98 -18.13 -4.44
CA ALA A 345 2.45 -16.97 -5.12
C ALA A 345 3.41 -16.51 -6.22
N TYR A 346 2.86 -15.87 -7.25
CA TYR A 346 3.60 -15.33 -8.37
C TYR A 346 3.03 -13.97 -8.76
N THR A 347 3.90 -13.04 -9.07
CA THR A 347 3.52 -11.75 -9.66
C THR A 347 4.64 -11.20 -10.53
N GLN A 348 4.29 -10.29 -11.43
CA GLN A 348 5.28 -9.51 -12.18
C GLN A 348 4.87 -8.03 -12.19
N ARG A 349 5.84 -7.15 -12.30
CA ARG A 349 5.61 -5.71 -12.50
C ARG A 349 6.74 -5.09 -13.27
N THR A 350 6.42 -4.42 -14.39
CA THR A 350 7.38 -3.64 -15.17
C THR A 350 8.67 -4.44 -15.44
N ASN A 351 8.56 -5.66 -15.96
CA ASN A 351 9.67 -6.60 -16.22
C ASN A 351 10.39 -7.16 -14.98
N THR A 352 9.91 -6.89 -13.78
CA THR A 352 10.36 -7.57 -12.57
C THR A 352 9.41 -8.71 -12.25
N ILE A 353 9.95 -9.91 -12.12
CA ILE A 353 9.22 -11.15 -11.92
C ILE A 353 9.59 -11.72 -10.56
N VAL A 354 8.59 -12.08 -9.76
CA VAL A 354 8.79 -12.66 -8.44
C VAL A 354 7.89 -13.88 -8.28
N ALA A 355 8.48 -15.00 -7.86
CA ALA A 355 7.74 -16.15 -7.38
C ALA A 355 8.23 -16.53 -5.98
N MET A 356 7.31 -16.91 -5.09
CA MET A 356 7.61 -17.16 -3.69
C MET A 356 6.91 -18.42 -3.20
N VAL A 357 7.63 -19.24 -2.44
CA VAL A 357 7.07 -20.37 -1.69
C VAL A 357 7.28 -20.11 -0.21
N MET A 358 6.21 -20.22 0.57
CA MET A 358 6.24 -20.10 2.02
C MET A 358 5.83 -21.40 2.70
N ASP A 359 6.59 -21.78 3.72
CA ASP A 359 6.19 -22.80 4.70
C ASP A 359 5.50 -22.08 5.87
N VAL A 360 4.33 -22.56 6.28
CA VAL A 360 3.53 -21.96 7.34
C VAL A 360 3.22 -22.99 8.42
N GLU A 361 3.33 -22.59 9.67
CA GLU A 361 2.93 -23.34 10.86
C GLU A 361 1.81 -22.61 11.58
N ILE A 362 0.75 -23.32 11.93
CA ILE A 362 -0.37 -22.77 12.69
C ILE A 362 -0.55 -23.63 13.95
N ASN A 363 -0.54 -22.97 15.10
CA ASN A 363 -0.97 -23.61 16.35
C ASN A 363 -2.50 -23.49 16.44
N GLU A 364 -3.22 -24.57 16.20
CA GLU A 364 -4.68 -24.58 16.18
C GLU A 364 -5.32 -24.27 17.56
N LYS A 365 -4.58 -24.46 18.65
CA LYS A 365 -5.07 -24.14 20.00
C LYS A 365 -4.97 -22.65 20.34
N THR A 366 -3.92 -21.96 19.84
CA THR A 366 -3.66 -20.58 20.19
C THR A 366 -3.94 -19.60 19.04
N GLY A 367 -4.12 -20.09 17.81
CA GLY A 367 -4.21 -19.29 16.60
C GLY A 367 -2.86 -18.70 16.14
N ALA A 368 -1.76 -18.97 16.86
CA ALA A 368 -0.46 -18.41 16.51
C ALA A 368 0.05 -18.95 15.16
N ILE A 369 0.44 -18.05 14.27
CA ILE A 369 0.98 -18.34 12.94
C ILE A 369 2.49 -18.06 12.95
N ARG A 370 3.26 -18.96 12.33
CA ARG A 370 4.70 -18.79 12.08
C ARG A 370 5.02 -19.11 10.63
N VAL A 371 5.99 -18.39 10.08
CA VAL A 371 6.55 -18.65 8.75
C VAL A 371 8.01 -19.03 8.91
N PRO A 372 8.32 -20.33 9.08
CA PRO A 372 9.69 -20.77 9.37
C PRO A 372 10.62 -20.66 8.15
N ARG A 373 10.09 -20.65 6.93
CA ARG A 373 10.88 -20.62 5.71
C ARG A 373 10.16 -19.90 4.59
N VAL A 374 10.90 -19.04 3.91
CA VAL A 374 10.50 -18.39 2.66
C VAL A 374 11.55 -18.65 1.60
N THR A 375 11.13 -19.07 0.42
CA THR A 375 11.98 -19.26 -0.75
C THR A 375 11.50 -18.30 -1.84
N VAL A 376 12.41 -17.51 -2.42
CA VAL A 376 12.09 -16.51 -3.44
C VAL A 376 12.92 -16.77 -4.69
N ALA A 377 12.27 -16.74 -5.85
CA ALA A 377 12.89 -16.52 -7.15
C ALA A 377 12.55 -15.10 -7.61
N HIS A 378 13.57 -14.35 -8.00
CA HIS A 378 13.45 -12.95 -8.39
C HIS A 378 14.24 -12.69 -9.67
N ASP A 379 13.57 -12.19 -10.70
CA ASP A 379 14.20 -11.78 -11.95
C ASP A 379 13.87 -10.30 -12.23
N CYS A 380 14.85 -9.43 -12.12
CA CYS A 380 14.74 -8.00 -12.44
C CYS A 380 15.64 -7.59 -13.62
N GLY A 381 16.12 -8.56 -14.41
CA GLY A 381 17.07 -8.33 -15.47
C GLY A 381 18.49 -8.07 -14.95
N LEU A 382 19.18 -7.03 -15.43
CA LEU A 382 20.56 -6.74 -15.06
C LEU A 382 20.70 -6.36 -13.56
N ILE A 383 21.51 -7.14 -12.83
CA ILE A 383 21.79 -6.91 -11.43
C ILE A 383 23.11 -6.16 -11.28
N ILE A 384 23.05 -4.89 -10.87
CA ILE A 384 24.25 -4.06 -10.67
C ILE A 384 24.92 -4.37 -9.32
N ASN A 385 24.11 -4.55 -8.25
CA ASN A 385 24.61 -4.84 -6.93
C ASN A 385 23.83 -6.04 -6.31
N PRO A 386 24.36 -7.27 -6.42
CA PRO A 386 23.67 -8.47 -5.94
C PRO A 386 23.47 -8.50 -4.42
N ASN A 387 24.41 -7.93 -3.65
CA ASN A 387 24.26 -7.87 -2.19
C ASN A 387 23.14 -6.90 -1.78
N ALA A 388 23.06 -5.73 -2.41
CA ALA A 388 21.96 -4.79 -2.16
C ALA A 388 20.61 -5.38 -2.58
N LEU A 389 20.53 -6.03 -3.74
CA LEU A 389 19.30 -6.69 -4.19
C LEU A 389 18.85 -7.77 -3.19
N LYS A 390 19.76 -8.61 -2.73
CA LYS A 390 19.45 -9.64 -1.70
C LYS A 390 18.85 -9.00 -0.44
N ARG A 391 19.44 -7.92 0.07
CA ARG A 391 18.94 -7.22 1.26
C ARG A 391 17.58 -6.57 1.03
N VAL A 392 17.36 -6.03 -0.16
CA VAL A 392 16.04 -5.48 -0.54
C VAL A 392 14.98 -6.59 -0.56
N ILE A 393 15.28 -7.75 -1.12
CA ILE A 393 14.35 -8.89 -1.14
C ILE A 393 14.06 -9.38 0.28
N GLU A 394 15.09 -9.61 1.11
CA GLU A 394 14.93 -10.01 2.51
C GLU A 394 14.07 -9.01 3.31
N GLY A 395 14.35 -7.71 3.17
CA GLY A 395 13.59 -6.65 3.82
C GLY A 395 12.13 -6.59 3.36
N ASN A 396 11.86 -6.82 2.05
CA ASN A 396 10.49 -6.88 1.54
C ASN A 396 9.73 -8.11 2.05
N VAL A 397 10.38 -9.24 2.20
CA VAL A 397 9.76 -10.44 2.81
C VAL A 397 9.33 -10.13 4.25
N CYS A 398 10.22 -9.54 5.07
CA CYS A 398 9.88 -9.14 6.44
C CYS A 398 8.71 -8.15 6.48
N GLN A 399 8.74 -7.11 5.63
CA GLN A 399 7.69 -6.11 5.57
C GLN A 399 6.36 -6.70 5.06
N GLY A 400 6.40 -7.57 4.06
CA GLY A 400 5.21 -8.26 3.55
C GLY A 400 4.55 -9.16 4.60
N LEU A 401 5.37 -9.90 5.36
CA LEU A 401 4.87 -10.73 6.46
C LEU A 401 4.26 -9.88 7.58
N SER A 402 4.90 -8.75 7.95
CA SER A 402 4.37 -7.83 8.95
C SER A 402 3.00 -7.31 8.54
N ARG A 403 2.86 -6.85 7.29
CA ARG A 403 1.58 -6.38 6.73
C ARG A 403 0.49 -7.45 6.72
N ALA A 404 0.84 -8.67 6.37
CA ALA A 404 -0.13 -9.76 6.32
C ALA A 404 -0.59 -10.25 7.69
N MET A 405 0.23 -10.07 8.73
CA MET A 405 0.02 -10.71 10.04
C MET A 405 -0.30 -9.73 11.17
N HIS A 406 0.07 -8.44 11.05
CA HIS A 406 0.07 -7.52 12.18
C HIS A 406 -0.37 -6.09 11.85
N GLU A 407 -0.28 -5.64 10.58
CA GLU A 407 -0.52 -4.25 10.23
C GLU A 407 -1.96 -4.04 9.73
N GLU A 408 -2.78 -3.40 10.58
CA GLU A 408 -4.13 -2.93 10.28
C GLU A 408 -4.33 -1.57 10.95
N VAL A 409 -4.99 -0.62 10.26
CA VAL A 409 -5.30 0.72 10.76
C VAL A 409 -6.80 0.88 10.95
#